data_275c2bd2d1024fbff2031a48bbaf5437
#
_entry.id   275c2bd2d1024fbff2031a48bbaf5437
#
_cell.length_a   1.000
_cell.length_b   1.000
_cell.length_c   1.000
_cell.angle_alpha   90.00
_cell.angle_beta   90.00
_cell.angle_gamma   90.00
#
_symmetry.space_group_name_H-M   'P 1'
#
loop_
_entity.id
_entity.type
_entity.pdbx_description
1 polymer ?
#
loop_
_entity_poly.entity_id
_entity_poly.type
_entity_poly.pdbx_seq_one_letter_code
_entity_poly.pdbx_strand_id
1 'polypeptide(L)'
;MRVRTLLVVVTTAVGLGVGTLGAATQTTPDVPTGKPEAVIDLATENGVRLVKGQWHYSDTKIIEVDFRGPGEDKQPTGDPIKTYDFTPHAGWRDFDDSEWEVVEPATLDKRRSTGKLCFNWYRITVTIPKRVGSFDPTGSTVVFETSVDDYAEIWVDGELTRGLGQNGGSVVSGWNAPNRLVVGRNVQPGQKIQLAVFGINGPLSNPPTNFIYLRFARLEFHKGRKGPFASPPREVNVEVVRLDPAIDAIVPPNPKIYKLAEGFIFTEGPIWVRDGGYLLFSDPNNNTIYKYTPDGQLSVFREKSGYRGADIAEYGQPGSNGLTLDREGRLTIDEHGNHRVSRLEKNGALTVLADRYQGKRLNSPNDLVYRSDGTLYFTDPPFGLPKFHDDPRRELPFTGVFSLNNGMLRLLSTDLTGPNGIAFSPDEKYLYVTNWDVKKKVVMRYEANTDGTLSNGTVFFDMTSAPGEEALDGLKVDQQGNLYVSGPGGLWIISPEGTHLGTIKGPKLPHNMAWGDEDGKTLYLTAESALYRIRLNIPGIRP
;
A
#
# COMPACT_ATOMS: atom_id res chain seq x y z
N MET A 1 -15.85 -80.61 -0.64
CA MET A 1 -16.79 -79.66 -0.01
C MET A 1 -16.18 -78.26 -0.18
N ARG A 2 -16.66 -77.52 -1.20
CA ARG A 2 -16.14 -76.21 -1.56
C ARG A 2 -17.03 -75.14 -0.93
N VAL A 3 -16.49 -74.34 -0.05
CA VAL A 3 -17.18 -73.18 0.52
C VAL A 3 -16.96 -72.01 -0.42
N ARG A 4 -18.02 -71.46 -0.99
CA ARG A 4 -18.00 -70.22 -1.79
C ARG A 4 -18.20 -69.02 -0.85
N THR A 5 -17.22 -68.16 -0.78
CA THR A 5 -17.34 -66.88 -0.10
C THR A 5 -17.98 -65.88 -1.07
N LEU A 6 -19.09 -65.30 -0.66
CA LEU A 6 -19.85 -64.29 -1.38
C LEU A 6 -19.24 -62.92 -1.04
N LEU A 7 -18.68 -62.25 -2.05
CA LEU A 7 -18.19 -60.90 -1.92
C LEU A 7 -19.32 -59.93 -2.28
N VAL A 8 -19.84 -59.21 -1.28
CA VAL A 8 -20.81 -58.15 -1.53
C VAL A 8 -20.02 -56.87 -1.80
N VAL A 9 -20.07 -56.40 -3.06
CA VAL A 9 -19.54 -55.11 -3.45
C VAL A 9 -20.66 -54.09 -3.23
N VAL A 10 -20.49 -53.20 -2.24
CA VAL A 10 -21.34 -52.03 -2.08
C VAL A 10 -20.70 -50.89 -2.91
N THR A 11 -21.30 -50.61 -4.04
CA THR A 11 -20.97 -49.43 -4.87
C THR A 11 -21.69 -48.21 -4.29
N THR A 12 -21.00 -47.40 -3.51
CA THR A 12 -21.41 -46.04 -3.21
C THR A 12 -21.00 -45.15 -4.40
N ALA A 13 -21.98 -44.76 -5.19
CA ALA A 13 -21.80 -43.73 -6.22
C ALA A 13 -21.61 -42.38 -5.53
N VAL A 14 -20.34 -41.93 -5.39
CA VAL A 14 -20.02 -40.54 -5.10
C VAL A 14 -20.11 -39.77 -6.42
N GLY A 15 -21.19 -39.03 -6.58
CA GLY A 15 -21.32 -38.08 -7.69
C GLY A 15 -20.26 -36.98 -7.56
N LEU A 16 -19.14 -37.11 -8.26
CA LEU A 16 -18.20 -36.04 -8.53
C LEU A 16 -18.88 -35.09 -9.52
N GLY A 17 -19.50 -34.05 -8.97
CA GLY A 17 -19.80 -32.86 -9.75
C GLY A 17 -18.49 -32.26 -10.22
N VAL A 18 -18.16 -32.52 -11.49
CA VAL A 18 -17.09 -31.77 -12.18
C VAL A 18 -17.62 -30.36 -12.39
N GLY A 19 -17.50 -29.52 -11.37
CA GLY A 19 -17.52 -28.09 -11.56
C GLY A 19 -16.29 -27.75 -12.40
N THR A 20 -16.52 -27.33 -13.63
CA THR A 20 -15.51 -26.62 -14.42
C THR A 20 -15.10 -25.42 -13.60
N LEU A 21 -14.03 -25.55 -12.84
CA LEU A 21 -13.23 -24.43 -12.38
C LEU A 21 -12.72 -23.74 -13.66
N GLY A 22 -13.50 -22.75 -14.12
CA GLY A 22 -13.00 -21.77 -15.04
C GLY A 22 -11.71 -21.25 -14.42
N ALA A 23 -10.59 -21.48 -15.10
CA ALA A 23 -9.35 -20.83 -14.75
C ALA A 23 -9.65 -19.32 -14.76
N ALA A 24 -9.90 -18.75 -13.57
CA ALA A 24 -9.88 -17.34 -13.41
C ALA A 24 -8.46 -16.92 -13.85
N THR A 25 -8.38 -16.29 -15.00
CA THR A 25 -7.20 -15.54 -15.41
C THR A 25 -6.93 -14.59 -14.25
N GLN A 26 -5.95 -14.93 -13.43
CA GLN A 26 -5.43 -14.05 -12.39
C GLN A 26 -4.72 -12.90 -13.10
N THR A 27 -5.51 -11.94 -13.53
CA THR A 27 -4.98 -10.63 -13.88
C THR A 27 -4.49 -10.02 -12.58
N THR A 28 -3.23 -9.63 -12.52
CA THR A 28 -2.76 -8.72 -11.48
C THR A 28 -3.78 -7.60 -11.38
N PRO A 29 -4.36 -7.30 -10.19
CA PRO A 29 -5.50 -6.38 -10.06
C PRO A 29 -5.24 -4.97 -10.59
N ASP A 30 -4.02 -4.69 -10.99
CA ASP A 30 -3.48 -3.38 -11.33
C ASP A 30 -3.12 -3.17 -12.80
N VAL A 31 -3.12 -4.19 -13.64
CA VAL A 31 -2.81 -4.03 -15.06
C VAL A 31 -4.09 -3.63 -15.80
N PRO A 32 -4.13 -2.45 -16.43
CA PRO A 32 -5.31 -2.02 -17.17
C PRO A 32 -5.75 -3.07 -18.18
N THR A 33 -7.06 -3.40 -18.19
CA THR A 33 -7.70 -4.25 -19.18
C THR A 33 -8.46 -3.38 -20.18
N GLY A 34 -8.41 -3.72 -21.44
CA GLY A 34 -9.10 -2.99 -22.52
C GLY A 34 -8.14 -2.39 -23.53
N LYS A 35 -8.70 -1.66 -24.47
CA LYS A 35 -7.92 -1.06 -25.56
C LYS A 35 -7.13 0.13 -25.01
N PRO A 36 -5.80 0.20 -25.22
CA PRO A 36 -5.02 1.38 -24.86
C PRO A 36 -5.39 2.57 -25.74
N GLU A 37 -5.27 3.78 -25.22
CA GLU A 37 -5.47 5.02 -25.97
C GLU A 37 -4.35 5.28 -26.96
N ALA A 38 -3.14 4.82 -26.66
CA ALA A 38 -2.00 4.89 -27.56
C ALA A 38 -1.03 3.74 -27.31
N VAL A 39 -0.28 3.38 -28.35
CA VAL A 39 0.74 2.33 -28.30
C VAL A 39 2.01 2.83 -28.97
N ILE A 40 3.16 2.56 -28.36
CA ILE A 40 4.49 2.71 -28.98
C ILE A 40 5.07 1.31 -29.17
N ASP A 41 5.34 0.92 -30.41
CA ASP A 41 5.99 -0.35 -30.71
C ASP A 41 7.51 -0.17 -30.69
N LEU A 42 8.15 -0.70 -29.66
CA LEU A 42 9.61 -0.63 -29.45
C LEU A 42 10.40 -1.58 -30.35
N ALA A 43 9.70 -2.45 -31.12
CA ALA A 43 10.31 -3.25 -32.17
C ALA A 43 10.39 -2.51 -33.52
N THR A 44 10.19 -1.19 -33.52
CA THR A 44 10.28 -0.35 -34.73
C THR A 44 11.22 0.83 -34.51
N GLU A 45 11.89 1.24 -35.58
CA GLU A 45 12.75 2.44 -35.61
C GLU A 45 12.01 3.70 -35.11
N ASN A 46 10.76 3.86 -35.53
CA ASN A 46 9.97 5.01 -35.12
C ASN A 46 9.64 4.97 -33.62
N GLY A 47 9.36 3.78 -33.07
CA GLY A 47 9.03 3.59 -31.66
C GLY A 47 10.22 3.95 -30.76
N VAL A 48 11.39 3.36 -31.01
CA VAL A 48 12.60 3.63 -30.20
C VAL A 48 13.06 5.08 -30.33
N ARG A 49 12.95 5.69 -31.53
CA ARG A 49 13.25 7.10 -31.73
C ARG A 49 12.29 8.00 -30.93
N LEU A 50 11.00 7.67 -30.89
CA LEU A 50 10.01 8.45 -30.15
C LEU A 50 10.27 8.47 -28.65
N VAL A 51 10.72 7.36 -28.08
CA VAL A 51 11.09 7.25 -26.67
C VAL A 51 12.56 7.56 -26.40
N LYS A 52 13.34 7.95 -27.41
CA LYS A 52 14.77 8.19 -27.32
C LYS A 52 15.54 7.02 -26.71
N GLY A 53 15.10 5.81 -27.01
CA GLY A 53 15.66 4.58 -26.49
C GLY A 53 16.52 3.86 -27.54
N GLN A 54 17.35 2.94 -27.05
CA GLN A 54 18.18 2.06 -27.87
C GLN A 54 18.21 0.69 -27.19
N TRP A 55 18.02 -0.38 -27.96
CA TRP A 55 18.11 -1.73 -27.44
C TRP A 55 19.55 -2.19 -27.35
N HIS A 56 19.93 -2.66 -26.15
CA HIS A 56 21.21 -3.30 -25.89
C HIS A 56 21.00 -4.77 -25.59
N TYR A 57 21.91 -5.62 -26.06
CA TYR A 57 21.83 -7.07 -25.94
C TYR A 57 23.14 -7.64 -25.43
N SER A 58 23.06 -8.66 -24.57
CA SER A 58 24.19 -9.48 -24.17
C SER A 58 23.75 -10.92 -23.93
N ASP A 59 24.58 -11.85 -24.42
CA ASP A 59 24.52 -13.24 -23.97
C ASP A 59 25.01 -13.34 -22.54
N THR A 60 24.45 -14.29 -21.79
CA THR A 60 24.81 -14.56 -20.40
C THR A 60 25.70 -15.80 -20.34
N LYS A 61 26.76 -15.75 -19.55
CA LYS A 61 27.65 -16.88 -19.29
C LYS A 61 27.31 -17.51 -17.96
N ILE A 62 27.27 -18.83 -17.92
CA ILE A 62 27.20 -19.60 -16.69
C ILE A 62 28.62 -19.79 -16.18
N ILE A 63 28.84 -19.45 -14.92
CA ILE A 63 30.15 -19.55 -14.26
C ILE A 63 30.04 -20.39 -12.99
N GLU A 64 31.10 -21.14 -12.67
CA GLU A 64 31.23 -21.83 -11.40
C GLU A 64 31.65 -20.83 -10.33
N VAL A 65 30.95 -20.80 -9.20
CA VAL A 65 31.24 -19.92 -8.07
C VAL A 65 31.24 -20.70 -6.75
N ASP A 66 31.91 -20.12 -5.76
CA ASP A 66 31.83 -20.59 -4.39
C ASP A 66 30.59 -20.03 -3.69
N PHE A 67 29.74 -20.89 -3.18
CA PHE A 67 28.54 -20.55 -2.44
C PHE A 67 28.65 -20.97 -0.98
N ARG A 68 28.28 -20.08 -0.07
CA ARG A 68 28.13 -20.38 1.36
C ARG A 68 26.66 -20.22 1.75
N GLY A 69 26.10 -21.21 2.42
CA GLY A 69 24.74 -21.16 2.93
C GLY A 69 24.57 -20.08 4.02
N PRO A 70 23.35 -19.63 4.27
CA PRO A 70 23.07 -18.69 5.36
C PRO A 70 23.24 -19.39 6.73
N GLY A 71 23.97 -18.76 7.65
CA GLY A 71 24.04 -19.14 9.04
C GLY A 71 22.82 -18.68 9.85
N GLU A 72 22.86 -18.88 11.15
CA GLU A 72 21.78 -18.47 12.08
C GLU A 72 21.53 -16.96 12.04
N ASP A 73 22.57 -16.17 11.83
CA ASP A 73 22.55 -14.71 11.66
C ASP A 73 22.20 -14.26 10.24
N LYS A 74 21.86 -15.22 9.34
CA LYS A 74 21.61 -15.02 7.90
C LYS A 74 22.84 -14.52 7.10
N GLN A 75 24.02 -14.54 7.69
CA GLN A 75 25.26 -14.27 6.97
C GLN A 75 25.83 -15.57 6.36
N PRO A 76 26.52 -15.48 5.21
CA PRO A 76 27.16 -16.64 4.61
C PRO A 76 28.14 -17.32 5.58
N THR A 77 27.93 -18.60 5.86
CA THR A 77 28.75 -19.36 6.83
C THR A 77 29.09 -20.75 6.34
N GLY A 78 30.03 -21.41 7.02
CA GLY A 78 30.52 -22.75 6.68
C GLY A 78 31.53 -22.75 5.54
N ASP A 79 31.99 -23.95 5.15
CA ASP A 79 32.86 -24.13 4.00
C ASP A 79 32.10 -23.86 2.70
N PRO A 80 32.74 -23.21 1.71
CA PRO A 80 32.11 -22.96 0.43
C PRO A 80 31.89 -24.27 -0.33
N ILE A 81 30.74 -24.38 -0.97
CA ILE A 81 30.43 -25.43 -1.94
C ILE A 81 30.47 -24.84 -3.35
N LYS A 82 30.89 -25.64 -4.31
CA LYS A 82 30.85 -25.25 -5.73
C LYS A 82 29.41 -25.27 -6.22
N THR A 83 28.97 -24.18 -6.86
CA THR A 83 27.70 -24.07 -7.55
C THR A 83 27.85 -23.23 -8.81
N TYR A 84 26.76 -22.97 -9.50
CA TYR A 84 26.74 -22.17 -10.71
C TYR A 84 25.97 -20.89 -10.51
N ASP A 85 26.49 -19.82 -11.09
CA ASP A 85 25.86 -18.52 -11.20
C ASP A 85 25.91 -18.08 -12.67
N PHE A 86 25.29 -16.96 -12.98
CA PHE A 86 25.30 -16.37 -14.31
C PHE A 86 25.89 -14.96 -14.29
N THR A 87 26.48 -14.54 -15.39
CA THR A 87 27.03 -13.18 -15.54
C THR A 87 26.73 -12.65 -16.94
N PRO A 88 26.31 -11.37 -17.10
CA PRO A 88 26.18 -10.34 -16.08
C PRO A 88 24.85 -10.41 -15.32
N HIS A 89 24.79 -9.82 -14.11
CA HIS A 89 23.56 -9.53 -13.37
C HIS A 89 23.07 -8.13 -13.76
N ALA A 90 22.39 -8.02 -14.88
CA ALA A 90 22.08 -6.74 -15.51
C ALA A 90 20.64 -6.23 -15.27
N GLY A 91 19.97 -6.71 -14.21
CA GLY A 91 18.68 -6.19 -13.78
C GLY A 91 18.77 -4.80 -13.16
N TRP A 92 19.91 -4.44 -12.56
CA TRP A 92 20.09 -3.18 -11.85
C TRP A 92 19.94 -1.95 -12.75
N ARG A 93 19.34 -0.88 -12.21
CA ARG A 93 19.06 0.34 -12.96
C ARG A 93 20.31 1.04 -13.51
N ASP A 94 21.35 1.08 -12.71
CA ASP A 94 22.64 1.73 -12.97
C ASP A 94 23.71 0.78 -13.55
N PHE A 95 23.29 -0.42 -13.99
CA PHE A 95 24.18 -1.33 -14.69
C PHE A 95 24.67 -0.68 -15.99
N ASP A 96 25.98 -0.66 -16.20
CA ASP A 96 26.61 -0.13 -17.41
C ASP A 96 26.53 -1.15 -18.55
N ASP A 97 25.69 -0.86 -19.53
CA ASP A 97 25.50 -1.65 -20.74
C ASP A 97 26.04 -0.95 -22.00
N SER A 98 26.88 0.08 -21.82
CA SER A 98 27.43 0.89 -22.93
C SER A 98 28.27 0.08 -23.93
N GLU A 99 28.94 -0.98 -23.48
CA GLU A 99 29.76 -1.86 -24.30
C GLU A 99 28.97 -3.04 -24.92
N TRP A 100 27.65 -3.09 -24.69
CA TRP A 100 26.82 -4.15 -25.22
C TRP A 100 26.50 -3.95 -26.71
N GLU A 101 26.16 -5.05 -27.37
CA GLU A 101 25.67 -5.03 -28.74
C GLU A 101 24.39 -4.18 -28.83
N VAL A 102 24.42 -3.21 -29.72
CA VAL A 102 23.22 -2.44 -30.10
C VAL A 102 22.42 -3.27 -31.09
N VAL A 103 21.15 -3.52 -30.76
CA VAL A 103 20.26 -4.30 -31.62
C VAL A 103 19.31 -3.38 -32.36
N GLU A 104 19.24 -3.54 -33.67
CA GLU A 104 18.25 -2.87 -34.50
C GLU A 104 16.83 -3.32 -34.11
N PRO A 105 15.91 -2.42 -33.82
CA PRO A 105 14.57 -2.76 -33.30
C PRO A 105 13.82 -3.81 -34.13
N ALA A 106 13.91 -3.71 -35.45
CA ALA A 106 13.26 -4.64 -36.38
C ALA A 106 13.89 -6.06 -36.40
N THR A 107 14.94 -6.27 -35.63
CA THR A 107 15.65 -7.57 -35.54
C THR A 107 15.58 -8.20 -34.17
N LEU A 108 14.81 -7.66 -33.23
CA LEU A 108 14.64 -8.20 -31.87
C LEU A 108 14.20 -9.68 -31.89
N ASP A 109 13.34 -10.07 -32.83
CA ASP A 109 12.90 -11.45 -33.03
C ASP A 109 13.93 -12.35 -33.71
N LYS A 110 15.04 -11.79 -34.22
CA LYS A 110 16.12 -12.50 -34.90
C LYS A 110 17.40 -12.58 -34.07
N ARG A 111 17.65 -11.58 -33.20
CA ARG A 111 18.81 -11.59 -32.32
C ARG A 111 18.57 -12.54 -31.16
N ARG A 112 19.24 -13.68 -31.18
CA ARG A 112 18.93 -14.82 -30.32
C ARG A 112 20.20 -15.37 -29.69
N SER A 113 20.09 -15.80 -28.44
CA SER A 113 21.02 -16.74 -27.85
C SER A 113 20.65 -18.14 -28.28
N THR A 114 21.66 -18.98 -28.53
CA THR A 114 21.47 -20.36 -29.00
C THR A 114 22.33 -21.33 -28.17
N GLY A 115 21.82 -22.53 -27.93
CA GLY A 115 22.54 -23.56 -27.21
C GLY A 115 21.63 -24.57 -26.53
N LYS A 116 22.21 -25.46 -25.73
CA LYS A 116 21.42 -26.40 -24.89
C LYS A 116 20.78 -25.72 -23.70
N LEU A 117 21.39 -24.64 -23.24
CA LEU A 117 20.93 -23.80 -22.16
C LEU A 117 21.26 -22.37 -22.54
N CYS A 118 20.25 -21.54 -22.70
CA CYS A 118 20.40 -20.17 -23.18
C CYS A 118 19.89 -19.19 -22.16
N PHE A 119 20.68 -18.14 -21.94
CA PHE A 119 20.32 -16.99 -21.12
C PHE A 119 20.80 -15.74 -21.85
N ASN A 120 19.97 -14.69 -21.84
CA ASN A 120 20.35 -13.42 -22.43
C ASN A 120 19.63 -12.24 -21.79
N TRP A 121 20.15 -11.06 -22.06
CA TRP A 121 19.57 -9.79 -21.64
C TRP A 121 19.22 -8.93 -22.84
N TYR A 122 18.06 -8.29 -22.76
CA TYR A 122 17.69 -7.14 -23.59
C TYR A 122 17.44 -5.96 -22.66
N ARG A 123 18.07 -4.82 -22.92
CA ARG A 123 17.91 -3.61 -22.10
C ARG A 123 17.55 -2.42 -22.96
N ILE A 124 16.68 -1.56 -22.46
CA ILE A 124 16.35 -0.27 -23.06
C ILE A 124 15.96 0.72 -21.97
N THR A 125 16.41 1.97 -22.11
CA THR A 125 15.88 3.08 -21.32
C THR A 125 14.95 3.88 -22.21
N VAL A 126 13.68 3.98 -21.83
CA VAL A 126 12.67 4.73 -22.56
C VAL A 126 12.41 6.07 -21.88
N THR A 127 12.23 7.13 -22.67
CA THR A 127 11.79 8.44 -22.20
C THR A 127 10.37 8.68 -22.63
N ILE A 128 9.47 8.96 -21.69
CA ILE A 128 8.07 9.27 -22.01
C ILE A 128 8.00 10.49 -22.91
N PRO A 129 7.46 10.38 -24.12
CA PRO A 129 7.38 11.48 -25.08
C PRO A 129 6.33 12.51 -24.66
N LYS A 130 6.39 13.72 -25.22
CA LYS A 130 5.34 14.72 -25.03
C LYS A 130 4.01 14.35 -25.65
N ARG A 131 4.03 13.56 -26.73
CA ARG A 131 2.86 13.07 -27.45
C ARG A 131 3.13 11.72 -28.10
N VAL A 132 2.08 10.90 -28.22
CA VAL A 132 2.05 9.68 -29.01
C VAL A 132 0.97 9.86 -30.09
N GLY A 133 1.37 10.31 -31.28
CA GLY A 133 0.42 10.82 -32.27
C GLY A 133 -0.29 12.08 -31.74
N SER A 134 -1.61 12.05 -31.69
CA SER A 134 -2.43 13.12 -31.10
C SER A 134 -2.62 12.98 -29.58
N PHE A 135 -2.25 11.84 -29.00
CA PHE A 135 -2.48 11.52 -27.59
C PHE A 135 -1.43 12.19 -26.68
N ASP A 136 -1.91 12.78 -25.56
CA ASP A 136 -1.07 13.30 -24.49
C ASP A 136 -0.93 12.21 -23.40
N PRO A 137 0.27 11.65 -23.15
CA PRO A 137 0.49 10.59 -22.20
C PRO A 137 0.54 11.06 -20.73
N THR A 138 0.46 12.35 -20.49
CA THR A 138 0.50 12.91 -19.13
C THR A 138 -0.55 12.28 -18.23
N GLY A 139 -0.15 11.75 -17.08
CA GLY A 139 -1.04 11.11 -16.13
C GLY A 139 -1.48 9.69 -16.50
N SER A 140 -0.97 9.11 -17.59
CA SER A 140 -1.33 7.74 -17.99
C SER A 140 -0.66 6.69 -17.13
N THR A 141 -1.29 5.52 -17.05
CA THR A 141 -0.63 4.28 -16.67
C THR A 141 0.02 3.68 -17.93
N VAL A 142 1.30 3.35 -17.84
CA VAL A 142 2.05 2.74 -18.93
C VAL A 142 2.26 1.26 -18.63
N VAL A 143 1.84 0.43 -19.57
CA VAL A 143 2.02 -1.02 -19.52
C VAL A 143 3.09 -1.40 -20.55
N PHE A 144 4.08 -2.15 -20.12
CA PHE A 144 4.99 -2.82 -21.04
C PHE A 144 4.43 -4.19 -21.37
N GLU A 145 4.22 -4.45 -22.64
CA GLU A 145 3.78 -5.74 -23.16
C GLU A 145 4.90 -6.34 -24.03
N THR A 146 5.28 -7.57 -23.72
CA THR A 146 6.25 -8.32 -24.50
C THR A 146 5.90 -9.80 -24.53
N SER A 147 6.48 -10.54 -25.47
CA SER A 147 6.50 -11.99 -25.49
C SER A 147 7.92 -12.46 -25.71
N VAL A 148 8.39 -13.29 -24.80
CA VAL A 148 9.71 -13.92 -24.85
C VAL A 148 9.52 -15.41 -25.11
N ASP A 149 10.36 -15.98 -25.94
CA ASP A 149 10.34 -17.42 -26.16
C ASP A 149 10.85 -18.13 -24.90
N ASP A 150 10.03 -19.02 -24.36
CA ASP A 150 10.02 -19.73 -23.10
C ASP A 150 9.77 -18.85 -21.85
N TYR A 151 10.80 -18.35 -21.16
CA TYR A 151 10.66 -17.67 -19.87
C TYR A 151 11.35 -16.33 -19.85
N ALA A 152 10.79 -15.39 -19.11
CA ALA A 152 11.40 -14.09 -18.91
C ALA A 152 11.27 -13.59 -17.48
N GLU A 153 12.29 -12.86 -17.04
CA GLU A 153 12.22 -11.92 -15.93
C GLU A 153 12.25 -10.50 -16.49
N ILE A 154 11.30 -9.66 -16.05
CA ILE A 154 11.24 -8.28 -16.49
C ILE A 154 11.54 -7.37 -15.30
N TRP A 155 12.60 -6.61 -15.41
CA TRP A 155 13.08 -5.66 -14.43
C TRP A 155 12.71 -4.25 -14.86
N VAL A 156 12.19 -3.45 -13.94
CA VAL A 156 11.80 -2.07 -14.16
C VAL A 156 12.53 -1.18 -13.17
N ASP A 157 13.34 -0.25 -13.66
CA ASP A 157 14.14 0.65 -12.83
C ASP A 157 14.99 -0.08 -11.76
N GLY A 158 15.47 -1.27 -12.09
CA GLY A 158 16.30 -2.08 -11.20
C GLY A 158 15.54 -2.98 -10.23
N GLU A 159 14.22 -2.95 -10.26
CA GLU A 159 13.37 -3.83 -9.44
C GLU A 159 12.77 -4.93 -10.31
N LEU A 160 12.91 -6.20 -9.85
CA LEU A 160 12.18 -7.31 -10.45
C LEU A 160 10.72 -7.20 -10.11
N THR A 161 9.89 -6.94 -11.12
CA THR A 161 8.44 -6.84 -10.95
C THR A 161 7.87 -8.21 -10.65
N ARG A 162 7.12 -8.31 -9.55
CA ARG A 162 6.50 -9.57 -9.14
C ARG A 162 5.01 -9.53 -9.41
N GLY A 163 4.53 -10.50 -10.20
CA GLY A 163 3.10 -10.73 -10.37
C GLY A 163 2.51 -11.52 -9.21
N LEU A 164 1.18 -11.43 -9.05
CA LEU A 164 0.40 -12.21 -8.08
C LEU A 164 0.60 -13.71 -8.25
N GLY A 165 0.89 -14.41 -7.16
CA GLY A 165 1.00 -15.87 -7.14
C GLY A 165 2.30 -16.44 -7.71
N GLN A 166 3.27 -15.60 -8.02
CA GLN A 166 4.58 -16.02 -8.50
C GLN A 166 5.64 -15.80 -7.42
N ASN A 167 6.28 -16.88 -7.00
CA ASN A 167 7.47 -16.80 -6.18
C ASN A 167 8.66 -16.41 -7.05
N GLY A 168 8.84 -15.13 -7.35
CA GLY A 168 10.06 -14.73 -8.03
C GLY A 168 9.90 -13.93 -9.32
N GLY A 169 8.93 -13.04 -9.42
CA GLY A 169 8.87 -12.05 -10.50
C GLY A 169 7.93 -12.41 -11.65
N SER A 170 7.91 -11.56 -12.67
CA SER A 170 7.17 -11.83 -13.89
C SER A 170 7.87 -12.92 -14.68
N VAL A 171 7.73 -14.15 -14.25
CA VAL A 171 8.13 -15.31 -15.02
C VAL A 171 6.93 -15.75 -15.83
N VAL A 172 7.02 -15.67 -17.14
CA VAL A 172 6.00 -16.26 -17.99
C VAL A 172 6.26 -17.75 -18.06
N SER A 173 5.31 -18.50 -17.58
CA SER A 173 5.26 -19.93 -17.83
C SER A 173 4.49 -20.16 -19.11
N GLY A 174 5.15 -20.63 -20.12
CA GLY A 174 4.50 -21.02 -21.37
C GLY A 174 5.11 -20.36 -22.58
N TRP A 175 5.30 -21.17 -23.57
CA TRP A 175 5.82 -20.80 -24.86
C TRP A 175 5.03 -19.67 -25.50
N ASN A 176 5.70 -18.57 -25.78
CA ASN A 176 5.13 -17.40 -26.45
C ASN A 176 3.91 -16.73 -25.75
N ALA A 177 3.75 -16.91 -24.47
CA ALA A 177 2.70 -16.21 -23.75
C ALA A 177 3.04 -14.70 -23.59
N PRO A 178 2.09 -13.78 -23.81
CA PRO A 178 2.35 -12.38 -23.60
C PRO A 178 2.50 -12.05 -22.10
N ASN A 179 3.50 -11.25 -21.80
CA ASN A 179 3.71 -10.61 -20.51
C ASN A 179 3.18 -9.18 -20.57
N ARG A 180 2.37 -8.80 -19.59
CA ARG A 180 1.91 -7.42 -19.44
C ARG A 180 2.13 -6.96 -18.01
N LEU A 181 2.85 -5.87 -17.83
CA LEU A 181 3.12 -5.32 -16.51
C LEU A 181 3.11 -3.78 -16.53
N VAL A 182 2.70 -3.19 -15.42
CA VAL A 182 2.74 -1.73 -15.26
C VAL A 182 4.18 -1.31 -15.02
N VAL A 183 4.69 -0.43 -15.89
CA VAL A 183 6.06 0.12 -15.81
C VAL A 183 6.07 1.59 -15.41
N GLY A 184 4.92 2.25 -15.40
CA GLY A 184 4.78 3.61 -14.94
C GLY A 184 3.33 3.97 -14.63
N ARG A 185 3.13 4.73 -13.57
CA ARG A 185 1.83 5.29 -13.20
C ARG A 185 1.93 6.80 -13.15
N ASN A 186 0.87 7.48 -13.55
CA ASN A 186 0.83 8.94 -13.56
C ASN A 186 2.06 9.56 -14.25
N VAL A 187 2.47 8.95 -15.36
CA VAL A 187 3.71 9.33 -16.04
C VAL A 187 3.70 10.76 -16.55
N GLN A 188 4.90 11.36 -16.58
CA GLN A 188 5.11 12.71 -17.08
C GLN A 188 6.03 12.70 -18.30
N PRO A 189 5.82 13.58 -19.30
CA PRO A 189 6.75 13.75 -20.38
C PRO A 189 8.18 14.03 -19.87
N GLY A 190 9.16 13.32 -20.41
CA GLY A 190 10.56 13.40 -19.98
C GLY A 190 10.94 12.41 -18.86
N GLN A 191 9.98 11.76 -18.22
CA GLN A 191 10.26 10.68 -17.27
C GLN A 191 10.99 9.54 -17.98
N LYS A 192 12.05 9.02 -17.35
CA LYS A 192 12.82 7.88 -17.85
C LYS A 192 12.41 6.62 -17.11
N ILE A 193 12.28 5.52 -17.83
CA ILE A 193 11.99 4.18 -17.31
C ILE A 193 13.03 3.24 -17.92
N GLN A 194 13.77 2.52 -17.09
CA GLN A 194 14.70 1.50 -17.55
C GLN A 194 14.01 0.13 -17.52
N LEU A 195 14.05 -0.58 -18.63
CA LEU A 195 13.52 -1.93 -18.80
C LEU A 195 14.68 -2.89 -19.08
N ALA A 196 14.75 -3.98 -18.33
CA ALA A 196 15.65 -5.08 -18.63
C ALA A 196 14.85 -6.39 -18.66
N VAL A 197 14.99 -7.13 -19.74
CA VAL A 197 14.34 -8.43 -19.94
C VAL A 197 15.41 -9.51 -19.92
N PHE A 198 15.37 -10.37 -18.93
CA PHE A 198 16.20 -11.55 -18.84
C PHE A 198 15.44 -12.74 -19.40
N GLY A 199 15.92 -13.29 -20.50
CA GLY A 199 15.34 -14.46 -21.14
C GLY A 199 16.02 -15.73 -20.67
N ILE A 200 15.22 -16.79 -20.42
CA ILE A 200 15.69 -18.10 -19.97
C ILE A 200 15.06 -19.16 -20.87
N ASN A 201 15.88 -19.96 -21.49
CA ASN A 201 15.46 -21.14 -22.22
C ASN A 201 16.18 -22.36 -21.64
N GLY A 202 15.44 -23.29 -21.07
CA GLY A 202 15.97 -24.40 -20.30
C GLY A 202 15.88 -25.72 -21.04
N PRO A 203 16.37 -26.80 -20.41
CA PRO A 203 16.43 -28.15 -20.98
C PRO A 203 15.03 -28.76 -21.22
N LEU A 204 13.96 -28.05 -20.90
CA LEU A 204 12.57 -28.45 -21.17
C LEU A 204 12.17 -28.21 -22.61
N SER A 205 12.94 -27.42 -23.36
CA SER A 205 12.73 -27.18 -24.76
C SER A 205 13.30 -28.30 -25.61
N ASN A 206 12.66 -28.59 -26.71
CA ASN A 206 13.03 -29.72 -27.57
C ASN A 206 14.30 -29.38 -28.37
N PRO A 207 15.45 -30.05 -28.14
CA PRO A 207 16.68 -29.83 -28.92
C PRO A 207 16.42 -30.11 -30.42
N PRO A 208 17.11 -29.42 -31.36
CA PRO A 208 18.27 -28.55 -31.22
C PRO A 208 17.95 -27.04 -31.24
N THR A 209 16.72 -26.62 -31.02
CA THR A 209 16.23 -25.27 -31.35
C THR A 209 15.98 -24.42 -30.13
N ASN A 210 16.76 -24.59 -29.08
CA ASN A 210 16.70 -23.71 -27.92
C ASN A 210 17.28 -22.35 -28.29
N PHE A 211 16.43 -21.33 -28.29
CA PHE A 211 16.85 -19.95 -28.50
C PHE A 211 15.85 -19.00 -27.85
N ILE A 212 16.32 -17.85 -27.42
CA ILE A 212 15.53 -16.82 -26.76
C ILE A 212 15.51 -15.58 -27.64
N TYR A 213 14.34 -14.98 -27.77
CA TYR A 213 14.16 -13.73 -28.50
C TYR A 213 12.93 -12.97 -28.03
N LEU A 214 12.91 -11.68 -28.26
CA LEU A 214 11.71 -10.86 -28.07
C LEU A 214 10.86 -10.87 -29.33
N ARG A 215 9.67 -11.43 -29.25
CA ARG A 215 8.75 -11.50 -30.39
C ARG A 215 8.14 -10.15 -30.69
N PHE A 216 7.83 -9.39 -29.64
CA PHE A 216 7.38 -7.99 -29.70
C PHE A 216 7.69 -7.29 -28.40
N ALA A 217 7.73 -5.96 -28.43
CA ALA A 217 7.88 -5.10 -27.25
C ALA A 217 7.09 -3.83 -27.45
N ARG A 218 6.12 -3.55 -26.57
CA ARG A 218 5.19 -2.42 -26.72
C ARG A 218 5.01 -1.68 -25.42
N LEU A 219 4.86 -0.36 -25.52
CA LEU A 219 4.37 0.48 -24.44
C LEU A 219 2.91 0.85 -24.76
N GLU A 220 2.00 0.41 -23.92
CA GLU A 220 0.60 0.75 -23.98
C GLU A 220 0.29 1.87 -23.00
N PHE A 221 -0.39 2.90 -23.44
CA PHE A 221 -0.80 4.03 -22.63
C PHE A 221 -2.30 3.93 -22.35
N HIS A 222 -2.65 3.88 -21.06
CA HIS A 222 -4.02 3.78 -20.60
C HIS A 222 -4.41 5.00 -19.78
N LYS A 223 -5.46 5.71 -20.19
CA LYS A 223 -6.13 6.77 -19.40
C LYS A 223 -7.25 6.22 -18.51
N GLY A 224 -7.27 4.93 -18.27
CA GLY A 224 -8.26 4.29 -17.43
C GLY A 224 -7.95 4.41 -15.93
N ARG A 225 -8.88 4.97 -15.16
CA ARG A 225 -8.80 5.53 -13.80
C ARG A 225 -7.67 6.55 -13.69
N LYS A 226 -8.04 7.80 -13.70
CA LYS A 226 -7.18 8.87 -13.19
C LYS A 226 -6.69 8.40 -11.83
N GLY A 227 -5.38 8.18 -11.68
CA GLY A 227 -4.78 8.01 -10.36
C GLY A 227 -5.21 9.17 -9.47
N PRO A 228 -4.94 9.13 -8.18
CA PRO A 228 -5.29 10.21 -7.29
C PRO A 228 -4.82 11.55 -7.87
N PHE A 229 -5.73 12.51 -7.89
CA PHE A 229 -5.43 13.85 -8.41
C PHE A 229 -6.05 14.91 -7.51
N ALA A 230 -5.34 16.01 -7.33
CA ALA A 230 -5.89 17.22 -6.77
C ALA A 230 -6.66 17.99 -7.85
N SER A 231 -7.71 18.66 -7.43
CA SER A 231 -8.45 19.63 -8.24
C SER A 231 -8.52 20.95 -7.46
N PRO A 232 -8.77 22.09 -8.12
CA PRO A 232 -9.11 23.30 -7.39
C PRO A 232 -10.17 22.99 -6.34
N PRO A 233 -10.06 23.52 -5.11
CA PRO A 233 -11.01 23.23 -4.04
C PRO A 233 -12.43 23.48 -4.50
N ARG A 234 -13.25 22.42 -4.52
CA ARG A 234 -14.65 22.48 -4.95
C ARG A 234 -15.56 22.34 -3.75
N GLU A 235 -16.39 23.36 -3.51
CA GLU A 235 -17.43 23.28 -2.47
C GLU A 235 -18.40 22.13 -2.79
N VAL A 236 -18.73 21.37 -1.76
CA VAL A 236 -19.66 20.25 -1.83
C VAL A 236 -20.72 20.39 -0.74
N ASN A 237 -21.84 19.70 -0.91
CA ASN A 237 -22.92 19.74 0.07
C ASN A 237 -22.45 19.23 1.44
N VAL A 238 -22.88 19.91 2.47
CA VAL A 238 -22.71 19.55 3.86
C VAL A 238 -24.04 19.72 4.60
N GLU A 239 -24.37 18.75 5.42
CA GLU A 239 -25.46 18.83 6.38
C GLU A 239 -24.87 18.83 7.79
N VAL A 240 -25.30 19.73 8.66
CA VAL A 240 -24.92 19.71 10.07
C VAL A 240 -26.18 19.46 10.89
N VAL A 241 -26.24 18.27 11.47
CA VAL A 241 -27.26 17.94 12.47
C VAL A 241 -26.83 18.59 13.77
N ARG A 242 -27.60 19.58 14.24
CA ARG A 242 -27.35 20.33 15.48
C ARG A 242 -28.28 19.79 16.56
N LEU A 243 -27.72 19.15 17.57
CA LEU A 243 -28.49 18.52 18.66
C LEU A 243 -28.43 19.32 19.95
N ASP A 244 -27.31 20.02 20.16
CA ASP A 244 -27.09 20.89 21.31
C ASP A 244 -26.58 22.25 20.83
N PRO A 245 -27.05 23.39 21.42
CA PRO A 245 -26.59 24.72 21.05
C PRO A 245 -25.10 24.97 21.16
N ALA A 246 -24.39 24.21 21.98
CA ALA A 246 -22.93 24.33 22.12
C ALA A 246 -22.16 24.03 20.81
N ILE A 247 -22.76 23.29 19.86
CA ILE A 247 -22.17 23.05 18.55
C ILE A 247 -21.92 24.35 17.76
N ASP A 248 -22.72 25.42 18.04
CA ASP A 248 -22.58 26.69 17.33
C ASP A 248 -21.27 27.42 17.65
N ALA A 249 -20.67 27.13 18.82
CA ALA A 249 -19.32 27.60 19.14
C ALA A 249 -18.25 26.89 18.32
N ILE A 250 -18.52 25.68 17.81
CA ILE A 250 -17.58 24.80 17.11
C ILE A 250 -17.73 24.94 15.59
N VAL A 251 -18.96 24.77 15.11
CA VAL A 251 -19.27 24.72 13.68
C VAL A 251 -19.97 26.05 13.29
N PRO A 252 -19.38 26.81 12.36
CA PRO A 252 -20.00 28.09 11.94
C PRO A 252 -21.42 27.89 11.40
N PRO A 253 -22.26 28.94 11.35
CA PRO A 253 -23.64 28.81 10.89
C PRO A 253 -23.78 28.27 9.46
N ASN A 254 -22.89 28.64 8.58
CA ASN A 254 -22.87 28.22 7.18
C ASN A 254 -21.52 27.54 6.88
N PRO A 255 -21.28 26.33 7.38
CA PRO A 255 -20.00 25.66 7.16
C PRO A 255 -19.87 25.25 5.70
N LYS A 256 -18.64 25.25 5.21
CA LYS A 256 -18.32 24.81 3.84
C LYS A 256 -17.34 23.67 3.89
N ILE A 257 -17.68 22.58 3.21
CA ILE A 257 -16.75 21.48 2.94
C ILE A 257 -16.23 21.64 1.51
N TYR A 258 -14.92 21.51 1.36
CA TYR A 258 -14.28 21.53 0.06
C TYR A 258 -13.64 20.17 -0.23
N LYS A 259 -13.96 19.60 -1.39
CA LYS A 259 -13.23 18.47 -1.94
C LYS A 259 -11.91 18.98 -2.53
N LEU A 260 -10.80 18.36 -2.15
CA LEU A 260 -9.43 18.77 -2.50
C LEU A 260 -8.77 17.82 -3.48
N ALA A 261 -8.98 16.52 -3.29
CA ALA A 261 -8.43 15.47 -4.13
C ALA A 261 -9.34 14.24 -4.13
N GLU A 262 -9.25 13.44 -5.17
CA GLU A 262 -10.03 12.21 -5.34
C GLU A 262 -9.30 11.18 -6.21
N GLY A 263 -9.83 9.97 -6.30
CA GLY A 263 -9.27 8.89 -7.11
C GLY A 263 -8.39 7.92 -6.32
N PHE A 264 -8.35 8.05 -4.99
CA PHE A 264 -7.71 7.07 -4.10
C PHE A 264 -8.53 5.78 -4.04
N ILE A 265 -7.91 4.69 -3.58
CA ILE A 265 -8.66 3.47 -3.28
C ILE A 265 -9.32 3.62 -1.92
N PHE A 266 -8.54 4.04 -0.91
CA PHE A 266 -8.98 4.25 0.46
C PHE A 266 -8.08 5.28 1.11
N THR A 267 -8.63 6.25 1.87
CA THR A 267 -7.82 7.31 2.47
C THR A 267 -7.86 7.24 3.99
N GLU A 268 -6.66 7.27 4.61
CA GLU A 268 -6.48 7.12 6.05
C GLU A 268 -5.30 7.92 6.60
N GLY A 269 -5.16 7.91 7.94
CA GLY A 269 -4.01 8.35 8.69
C GLY A 269 -3.51 9.75 8.37
N PRO A 270 -4.35 10.77 8.32
CA PRO A 270 -3.89 12.11 7.95
C PRO A 270 -3.09 12.75 9.09
N ILE A 271 -2.02 13.46 8.73
CA ILE A 271 -1.22 14.27 9.65
C ILE A 271 -0.76 15.57 8.99
N TRP A 272 -0.89 16.68 9.71
CA TRP A 272 -0.38 17.96 9.27
C TRP A 272 1.07 18.17 9.71
N VAL A 273 1.97 18.34 8.74
CA VAL A 273 3.38 18.64 8.98
C VAL A 273 3.53 20.15 9.07
N ARG A 274 3.71 20.68 10.31
CA ARG A 274 3.81 22.13 10.56
C ARG A 274 5.03 22.74 9.90
N ASP A 275 6.20 22.06 10.04
CA ASP A 275 7.43 22.44 9.39
C ASP A 275 7.34 22.08 7.89
N GLY A 276 6.89 23.05 7.10
CA GLY A 276 6.64 22.90 5.68
C GLY A 276 5.20 23.11 5.24
N GLY A 277 4.22 23.14 6.16
CA GLY A 277 2.85 23.55 5.90
C GLY A 277 2.10 22.65 4.91
N TYR A 278 2.11 21.32 5.11
CA TYR A 278 1.45 20.37 4.22
C TYR A 278 0.82 19.20 4.99
N LEU A 279 -0.12 18.53 4.34
CA LEU A 279 -0.75 17.31 4.83
C LEU A 279 -0.06 16.07 4.24
N LEU A 280 0.19 15.08 5.08
CA LEU A 280 0.44 13.69 4.66
C LEU A 280 -0.78 12.84 4.99
N PHE A 281 -1.05 11.84 4.18
CA PHE A 281 -2.09 10.84 4.45
C PHE A 281 -1.80 9.55 3.70
N SER A 282 -2.34 8.46 4.19
CA SER A 282 -2.16 7.12 3.64
C SER A 282 -3.27 6.75 2.65
N ASP A 283 -2.92 5.97 1.63
CA ASP A 283 -3.82 5.10 0.88
C ASP A 283 -3.35 3.66 1.16
N PRO A 284 -3.88 3.00 2.22
CA PRO A 284 -3.44 1.68 2.66
C PRO A 284 -3.56 0.62 1.57
N ASN A 285 -4.64 0.67 0.78
CA ASN A 285 -4.89 -0.29 -0.29
C ASN A 285 -3.92 -0.10 -1.46
N ASN A 286 -3.46 1.13 -1.70
CA ASN A 286 -2.48 1.46 -2.73
C ASN A 286 -1.04 1.43 -2.19
N ASN A 287 -0.85 1.10 -0.92
CA ASN A 287 0.45 1.02 -0.25
C ASN A 287 1.29 2.30 -0.43
N THR A 288 0.65 3.47 -0.30
CA THR A 288 1.24 4.76 -0.65
C THR A 288 0.88 5.83 0.39
N ILE A 289 1.86 6.66 0.76
CA ILE A 289 1.62 7.92 1.47
C ILE A 289 1.64 9.05 0.44
N TYR A 290 0.61 9.89 0.49
CA TYR A 290 0.50 11.09 -0.34
C TYR A 290 0.79 12.35 0.46
N LYS A 291 1.28 13.36 -0.25
CA LYS A 291 1.46 14.73 0.24
C LYS A 291 0.51 15.66 -0.50
N TYR A 292 -0.26 16.44 0.26
CA TYR A 292 -1.10 17.51 -0.26
C TYR A 292 -0.68 18.85 0.34
N THR A 293 -0.50 19.87 -0.51
CA THR A 293 -0.16 21.22 -0.09
C THR A 293 -1.35 22.18 -0.25
N PRO A 294 -1.48 23.23 0.56
CA PRO A 294 -2.63 24.16 0.51
C PRO A 294 -2.82 24.87 -0.83
N ASP A 295 -1.77 25.00 -1.64
CA ASP A 295 -1.81 25.52 -3.01
C ASP A 295 -2.37 24.50 -4.03
N GLY A 296 -2.80 23.31 -3.56
CA GLY A 296 -3.49 22.32 -4.36
C GLY A 296 -2.58 21.31 -5.06
N GLN A 297 -1.32 21.18 -4.64
CA GLN A 297 -0.44 20.16 -5.20
C GLN A 297 -0.62 18.83 -4.48
N LEU A 298 -0.83 17.75 -5.25
CA LEU A 298 -0.82 16.37 -4.78
C LEU A 298 0.38 15.64 -5.37
N SER A 299 1.13 14.96 -4.52
CA SER A 299 2.28 14.15 -4.94
C SER A 299 2.39 12.89 -4.09
N VAL A 300 3.07 11.89 -4.61
CA VAL A 300 3.47 10.72 -3.83
C VAL A 300 4.61 11.16 -2.89
N PHE A 301 4.43 10.93 -1.60
CA PHE A 301 5.48 11.14 -0.60
C PHE A 301 6.30 9.87 -0.41
N ARG A 302 5.63 8.69 -0.36
CA ARG A 302 6.29 7.40 -0.19
C ARG A 302 5.47 6.28 -0.79
N GLU A 303 6.07 5.52 -1.68
CA GLU A 303 5.56 4.23 -2.16
C GLU A 303 6.01 3.09 -1.25
N LYS A 304 5.31 1.94 -1.35
CA LYS A 304 5.58 0.76 -0.50
C LYS A 304 5.63 1.14 0.98
N SER A 305 4.63 1.92 1.37
CA SER A 305 4.59 2.62 2.65
C SER A 305 4.42 1.70 3.86
N GLY A 306 3.83 0.51 3.68
CA GLY A 306 3.55 -0.42 4.76
C GLY A 306 3.89 -1.88 4.44
N TYR A 307 4.23 -2.23 3.19
CA TYR A 307 4.58 -3.60 2.85
C TYR A 307 5.47 -3.73 1.62
N ARG A 308 6.39 -4.71 1.66
CA ARG A 308 7.31 -5.01 0.57
C ARG A 308 7.41 -6.52 0.26
N GLY A 309 6.55 -7.33 0.88
CA GLY A 309 6.54 -8.78 0.67
C GLY A 309 6.04 -9.19 -0.71
N ALA A 310 6.42 -10.40 -1.13
CA ALA A 310 6.04 -10.94 -2.44
C ALA A 310 4.54 -11.29 -2.53
N ASP A 311 3.92 -11.54 -1.39
CA ASP A 311 2.51 -11.91 -1.22
C ASP A 311 1.58 -10.70 -1.01
N ILE A 312 2.05 -9.49 -1.36
CA ILE A 312 1.31 -8.22 -1.20
C ILE A 312 -0.13 -8.29 -1.74
N ALA A 313 -0.34 -9.09 -2.76
CA ALA A 313 -1.63 -9.23 -3.39
C ALA A 313 -2.67 -10.00 -2.56
N GLU A 314 -2.25 -10.69 -1.52
CA GLU A 314 -3.16 -11.30 -0.57
C GLU A 314 -3.74 -10.28 0.41
N TYR A 315 -3.12 -9.11 0.53
CA TYR A 315 -3.49 -8.07 1.47
C TYR A 315 -4.47 -7.06 0.85
N GLY A 316 -5.60 -6.83 1.52
CA GLY A 316 -6.52 -5.76 1.13
C GLY A 316 -5.95 -4.37 1.42
N GLN A 317 -5.23 -4.24 2.55
CA GLN A 317 -4.63 -3.00 3.03
C GLN A 317 -3.15 -3.22 3.40
N PRO A 318 -2.25 -3.43 2.43
CA PRO A 318 -0.84 -3.69 2.73
C PRO A 318 -0.06 -2.46 3.19
N GLY A 319 -0.56 -1.27 2.94
CA GLY A 319 0.15 -0.01 3.13
C GLY A 319 0.26 0.46 4.58
N SER A 320 0.73 1.69 4.73
CA SER A 320 0.61 2.44 5.98
C SER A 320 -0.83 2.79 6.27
N ASN A 321 -1.19 2.92 7.56
CA ASN A 321 -2.47 3.47 7.99
C ASN A 321 -2.21 4.77 8.78
N GLY A 322 -2.16 4.75 10.11
CA GLY A 322 -1.92 5.90 10.95
C GLY A 322 -0.56 6.57 10.72
N LEU A 323 -0.54 7.89 10.77
CA LEU A 323 0.64 8.73 10.69
C LEU A 323 0.64 9.72 11.84
N THR A 324 1.80 9.94 12.48
CA THR A 324 2.00 11.01 13.46
C THR A 324 3.43 11.55 13.41
N LEU A 325 3.69 12.63 14.13
CA LEU A 325 5.02 13.21 14.24
C LEU A 325 5.52 13.10 15.67
N ASP A 326 6.80 12.77 15.83
CA ASP A 326 7.45 12.88 17.12
C ASP A 326 7.88 14.33 17.43
N ARG A 327 8.45 14.55 18.60
CA ARG A 327 8.89 15.89 19.07
C ARG A 327 9.93 16.56 18.18
N GLU A 328 10.72 15.76 17.44
CA GLU A 328 11.70 16.25 16.48
C GLU A 328 11.12 16.44 15.07
N GLY A 329 9.81 16.29 14.91
CA GLY A 329 9.09 16.40 13.65
C GLY A 329 9.33 15.23 12.69
N ARG A 330 9.81 14.08 13.19
CA ARG A 330 10.03 12.88 12.37
C ARG A 330 8.72 12.10 12.24
N LEU A 331 8.45 11.63 11.01
CA LEU A 331 7.23 10.88 10.73
C LEU A 331 7.29 9.47 11.33
N THR A 332 6.30 9.14 12.16
CA THR A 332 6.05 7.79 12.65
C THR A 332 4.88 7.20 11.90
N ILE A 333 4.99 5.94 11.51
CA ILE A 333 4.14 5.26 10.53
C ILE A 333 3.69 3.92 11.10
N ASP A 334 2.39 3.67 11.12
CA ASP A 334 1.82 2.35 11.34
C ASP A 334 1.80 1.59 10.01
N GLU A 335 2.57 0.51 9.91
CA GLU A 335 2.73 -0.30 8.71
C GLU A 335 1.92 -1.60 8.83
N HIS A 336 0.73 -1.64 8.21
CA HIS A 336 -0.18 -2.78 8.29
C HIS A 336 0.47 -4.09 7.82
N GLY A 337 0.93 -4.14 6.58
CA GLY A 337 1.46 -5.37 5.99
C GLY A 337 2.80 -5.83 6.58
N ASN A 338 3.62 -4.91 7.09
CA ASN A 338 4.86 -5.22 7.81
C ASN A 338 4.65 -5.54 9.30
N HIS A 339 3.42 -5.36 9.82
CA HIS A 339 3.07 -5.63 11.22
C HIS A 339 3.95 -4.88 12.23
N ARG A 340 4.18 -3.58 11.99
CA ARG A 340 5.13 -2.81 12.80
C ARG A 340 4.80 -1.33 12.83
N VAL A 341 5.36 -0.66 13.84
CA VAL A 341 5.48 0.79 13.90
C VAL A 341 6.90 1.18 13.53
N SER A 342 7.06 2.11 12.61
CA SER A 342 8.37 2.60 12.17
C SER A 342 8.45 4.12 12.20
N ARG A 343 9.67 4.65 12.20
CA ARG A 343 9.93 6.08 12.14
C ARG A 343 10.85 6.40 10.98
N LEU A 344 10.46 7.41 10.20
CA LEU A 344 11.27 7.94 9.12
C LEU A 344 12.28 8.95 9.68
N GLU A 345 13.56 8.60 9.60
CA GLU A 345 14.64 9.45 10.06
C GLU A 345 14.93 10.57 9.05
N LYS A 346 15.59 11.64 9.51
CA LYS A 346 15.94 12.82 8.65
C LYS A 346 16.81 12.47 7.45
N ASN A 347 17.55 11.37 7.51
CA ASN A 347 18.37 10.86 6.40
C ASN A 347 17.59 9.93 5.43
N GLY A 348 16.27 9.77 5.62
CA GLY A 348 15.41 8.92 4.81
C GLY A 348 15.37 7.44 5.21
N ALA A 349 16.18 7.00 6.17
CA ALA A 349 16.14 5.63 6.69
C ALA A 349 14.88 5.39 7.53
N LEU A 350 14.40 4.14 7.59
CA LEU A 350 13.34 3.73 8.50
C LEU A 350 13.95 3.00 9.70
N THR A 351 13.61 3.49 10.89
CA THR A 351 13.88 2.81 12.15
C THR A 351 12.63 2.07 12.61
N VAL A 352 12.71 0.77 12.81
CA VAL A 352 11.63 -0.01 13.41
C VAL A 352 11.57 0.32 14.89
N LEU A 353 10.42 0.82 15.36
CA LEU A 353 10.19 1.18 16.76
C LEU A 353 9.60 0.00 17.54
N ALA A 354 8.64 -0.72 16.94
CA ALA A 354 8.01 -1.92 17.50
C ALA A 354 7.49 -2.82 16.37
N ASP A 355 7.76 -4.12 16.44
CA ASP A 355 7.23 -5.14 15.53
C ASP A 355 6.74 -6.39 16.27
N ARG A 356 7.15 -6.57 17.53
CA ARG A 356 6.83 -7.75 18.34
C ARG A 356 6.50 -7.40 19.78
N TYR A 357 5.56 -8.13 20.34
CA TYR A 357 5.26 -8.13 21.75
C TYR A 357 5.43 -9.55 22.30
N GLN A 358 6.29 -9.72 23.31
CA GLN A 358 6.64 -11.03 23.90
C GLN A 358 7.04 -12.08 22.85
N GLY A 359 7.82 -11.68 21.85
CA GLY A 359 8.32 -12.52 20.78
C GLY A 359 7.34 -12.77 19.62
N LYS A 360 6.06 -12.43 19.74
CA LYS A 360 5.03 -12.56 18.72
C LYS A 360 4.89 -11.27 17.94
N ARG A 361 4.66 -11.38 16.60
CA ARG A 361 4.41 -10.21 15.75
C ARG A 361 3.16 -9.46 16.19
N LEU A 362 3.19 -8.14 16.06
CA LEU A 362 2.00 -7.30 16.15
C LEU A 362 0.98 -7.72 15.08
N ASN A 363 -0.30 -7.37 15.29
CA ASN A 363 -1.35 -7.68 14.32
C ASN A 363 -1.22 -6.79 13.07
N SER A 364 -1.59 -5.54 13.18
CA SER A 364 -1.39 -4.49 12.17
C SER A 364 -1.64 -3.12 12.82
N PRO A 365 -0.60 -2.47 13.36
CA PRO A 365 -0.74 -1.16 13.99
C PRO A 365 -1.52 -0.19 13.12
N ASN A 366 -2.51 0.52 13.71
CA ASN A 366 -3.54 1.22 12.94
C ASN A 366 -3.55 2.75 13.13
N ASP A 367 -3.76 3.26 14.34
CA ASP A 367 -3.69 4.70 14.65
C ASP A 367 -2.81 4.95 15.86
N LEU A 368 -2.21 6.14 15.95
CA LEU A 368 -1.16 6.42 16.90
C LEU A 368 -1.11 7.89 17.33
N VAL A 369 -0.66 8.12 18.57
CA VAL A 369 -0.50 9.45 19.12
C VAL A 369 0.69 9.48 20.08
N TYR A 370 1.47 10.56 20.04
CA TYR A 370 2.48 10.84 21.06
C TYR A 370 1.88 11.63 22.23
N ARG A 371 2.25 11.25 23.44
CA ARG A 371 2.11 12.07 24.64
C ARG A 371 3.22 13.12 24.69
N SER A 372 2.99 14.21 25.40
CA SER A 372 3.97 15.29 25.54
C SER A 372 5.29 14.89 26.20
N ASP A 373 5.35 13.76 26.91
CA ASP A 373 6.58 13.17 27.46
C ASP A 373 7.41 12.37 26.43
N GLY A 374 6.89 12.18 25.21
CA GLY A 374 7.52 11.42 24.12
C GLY A 374 7.13 9.94 24.10
N THR A 375 6.22 9.49 24.97
CA THR A 375 5.66 8.14 24.91
C THR A 375 4.70 8.03 23.74
N LEU A 376 4.91 7.04 22.87
CA LEU A 376 4.01 6.71 21.77
C LEU A 376 2.92 5.75 22.26
N TYR A 377 1.67 6.03 21.90
CA TYR A 377 0.54 5.13 22.10
C TYR A 377 -0.04 4.76 20.73
N PHE A 378 -0.40 3.48 20.54
CA PHE A 378 -0.97 3.01 19.27
C PHE A 378 -1.95 1.86 19.48
N THR A 379 -2.81 1.67 18.49
CA THR A 379 -3.77 0.57 18.44
C THR A 379 -3.29 -0.52 17.48
N ASP A 380 -3.57 -1.79 17.81
CA ASP A 380 -3.09 -2.95 17.04
C ASP A 380 -4.23 -3.95 16.73
N PRO A 381 -5.22 -3.55 15.91
CA PRO A 381 -6.22 -4.47 15.37
C PRO A 381 -5.66 -5.28 14.19
N PRO A 382 -6.37 -6.32 13.71
CA PRO A 382 -5.88 -7.16 12.61
C PRO A 382 -6.30 -6.70 11.21
N PHE A 383 -6.59 -5.39 11.00
CA PHE A 383 -7.19 -4.89 9.75
C PHE A 383 -6.27 -4.99 8.54
N GLY A 384 -4.95 -4.97 8.75
CA GLY A 384 -3.96 -5.21 7.72
C GLY A 384 -3.76 -6.68 7.35
N LEU A 385 -4.31 -7.62 8.12
CA LEU A 385 -4.26 -9.04 7.80
C LEU A 385 -5.35 -9.42 6.79
N PRO A 386 -5.08 -10.27 5.77
CA PRO A 386 -6.02 -10.62 4.71
C PRO A 386 -7.38 -11.17 5.17
N LYS A 387 -7.40 -11.90 6.28
CA LYS A 387 -8.63 -12.48 6.87
C LYS A 387 -8.96 -11.91 8.25
N PHE A 388 -8.43 -10.74 8.56
CA PHE A 388 -8.66 -10.04 9.83
C PHE A 388 -8.42 -10.96 11.05
N HIS A 389 -9.41 -11.08 11.92
CA HIS A 389 -9.33 -11.90 13.13
C HIS A 389 -9.07 -13.40 12.87
N ASP A 390 -9.52 -13.90 11.72
CA ASP A 390 -9.43 -15.32 11.33
C ASP A 390 -8.20 -15.64 10.48
N ASP A 391 -7.28 -14.67 10.30
CA ASP A 391 -6.07 -14.89 9.52
C ASP A 391 -5.09 -15.82 10.25
N PRO A 392 -4.64 -16.91 9.63
CA PRO A 392 -3.72 -17.86 10.25
C PRO A 392 -2.32 -17.29 10.51
N ARG A 393 -1.98 -16.13 9.91
CA ARG A 393 -0.72 -15.43 10.15
C ARG A 393 -0.75 -14.58 11.42
N ARG A 394 -1.91 -14.42 12.05
CA ARG A 394 -2.06 -13.71 13.32
C ARG A 394 -1.35 -14.46 14.44
N GLU A 395 -0.40 -13.81 15.11
CA GLU A 395 0.38 -14.42 16.19
C GLU A 395 -0.13 -14.02 17.58
N LEU A 396 -0.61 -12.77 17.74
CA LEU A 396 -1.21 -12.32 19.01
C LEU A 396 -2.65 -12.80 19.12
N PRO A 397 -3.05 -13.42 20.23
CA PRO A 397 -4.41 -13.95 20.42
C PRO A 397 -5.45 -12.86 20.79
N PHE A 398 -5.03 -11.60 20.85
CA PHE A 398 -5.84 -10.45 21.22
C PHE A 398 -5.55 -9.26 20.28
N THR A 399 -6.41 -8.27 20.33
CA THR A 399 -6.17 -6.92 19.82
C THR A 399 -5.77 -6.04 20.99
N GLY A 400 -4.90 -5.05 20.76
CA GLY A 400 -4.33 -4.31 21.88
C GLY A 400 -4.25 -2.81 21.66
N VAL A 401 -4.26 -2.09 22.80
CA VAL A 401 -3.74 -0.73 22.91
C VAL A 401 -2.38 -0.85 23.58
N PHE A 402 -1.37 -0.25 22.96
CA PHE A 402 0.01 -0.34 23.41
C PHE A 402 0.60 1.03 23.73
N SER A 403 1.62 1.08 24.60
CA SER A 403 2.54 2.21 24.71
C SER A 403 3.98 1.77 24.48
N LEU A 404 4.75 2.69 23.89
CA LEU A 404 6.18 2.51 23.62
C LEU A 404 6.94 3.71 24.15
N ASN A 405 7.85 3.47 25.10
CA ASN A 405 8.73 4.48 25.64
C ASN A 405 10.14 3.91 25.81
N ASN A 406 11.15 4.62 25.29
CA ASN A 406 12.55 4.22 25.36
C ASN A 406 12.81 2.75 24.96
N GLY A 407 12.15 2.30 23.89
CA GLY A 407 12.25 0.92 23.38
C GLY A 407 11.48 -0.13 24.19
N MET A 408 10.79 0.27 25.25
CA MET A 408 9.96 -0.64 26.04
C MET A 408 8.52 -0.60 25.56
N LEU A 409 8.08 -1.69 24.93
CA LEU A 409 6.69 -1.88 24.49
C LEU A 409 5.86 -2.51 25.62
N ARG A 410 4.73 -1.88 25.96
CA ARG A 410 3.77 -2.36 26.98
C ARG A 410 2.40 -2.52 26.39
N LEU A 411 1.73 -3.62 26.71
CA LEU A 411 0.29 -3.81 26.46
C LEU A 411 -0.47 -3.10 27.57
N LEU A 412 -1.41 -2.23 27.19
CA LEU A 412 -2.17 -1.40 28.13
C LEU A 412 -3.61 -1.89 28.32
N SER A 413 -4.27 -2.33 27.22
CA SER A 413 -5.64 -2.84 27.25
C SER A 413 -5.88 -3.82 26.12
N THR A 414 -6.82 -4.75 26.37
CA THR A 414 -7.39 -5.69 25.38
C THR A 414 -8.93 -5.66 25.40
N ASP A 415 -9.54 -4.57 25.88
CA ASP A 415 -10.98 -4.44 26.12
C ASP A 415 -11.80 -4.31 24.83
N LEU A 416 -11.14 -4.01 23.70
CA LEU A 416 -11.75 -3.74 22.42
C LEU A 416 -11.43 -4.83 21.41
N THR A 417 -12.42 -5.20 20.60
CA THR A 417 -12.27 -6.18 19.52
C THR A 417 -11.58 -5.59 18.29
N GLY A 418 -11.76 -4.30 18.06
CA GLY A 418 -11.15 -3.55 16.96
C GLY A 418 -10.72 -2.15 17.40
N PRO A 419 -9.72 -1.99 18.31
CA PRO A 419 -9.25 -0.68 18.70
C PRO A 419 -8.74 0.07 17.45
N ASN A 420 -9.23 1.31 17.25
CA ASN A 420 -8.96 2.08 16.05
C ASN A 420 -8.44 3.48 16.40
N GLY A 421 -9.21 4.55 16.19
CA GLY A 421 -8.78 5.92 16.47
C GLY A 421 -8.35 6.12 17.92
N ILE A 422 -7.29 6.90 18.12
CA ILE A 422 -6.69 7.14 19.44
C ILE A 422 -6.30 8.62 19.60
N ALA A 423 -6.64 9.23 20.73
CA ALA A 423 -6.28 10.61 21.05
C ALA A 423 -6.29 10.89 22.55
N PHE A 424 -5.49 11.85 22.99
CA PHE A 424 -5.49 12.37 24.34
C PHE A 424 -6.46 13.54 24.53
N SER A 425 -6.96 13.72 25.78
CA SER A 425 -7.51 14.98 26.22
C SER A 425 -6.46 16.10 26.20
N PRO A 426 -6.86 17.41 26.16
CA PRO A 426 -5.91 18.52 26.10
C PRO A 426 -4.90 18.55 27.27
N ASP A 427 -5.30 18.08 28.45
CA ASP A 427 -4.47 17.99 29.65
C ASP A 427 -3.75 16.62 29.81
N GLU A 428 -3.90 15.75 28.79
CA GLU A 428 -3.31 14.39 28.74
C GLU A 428 -3.68 13.48 29.91
N LYS A 429 -4.73 13.79 30.67
CA LYS A 429 -5.22 12.93 31.76
C LYS A 429 -6.02 11.74 31.27
N TYR A 430 -6.64 11.88 30.08
CA TYR A 430 -7.46 10.84 29.49
C TYR A 430 -6.96 10.46 28.11
N LEU A 431 -7.00 9.15 27.85
CA LEU A 431 -6.82 8.58 26.51
C LEU A 431 -8.16 8.05 26.03
N TYR A 432 -8.58 8.48 24.84
CA TYR A 432 -9.76 7.98 24.17
C TYR A 432 -9.39 7.01 23.07
N VAL A 433 -10.14 5.92 22.95
CA VAL A 433 -9.94 4.90 21.90
C VAL A 433 -11.29 4.49 21.34
N THR A 434 -11.46 4.51 20.03
CA THR A 434 -12.64 4.02 19.33
C THR A 434 -12.57 2.50 19.10
N ASN A 435 -13.74 1.87 18.96
CA ASN A 435 -13.86 0.46 18.62
C ASN A 435 -14.52 0.27 17.25
N TRP A 436 -13.78 -0.29 16.31
CA TRP A 436 -14.30 -0.67 15.01
C TRP A 436 -14.97 -2.05 15.09
N ASP A 437 -16.16 -2.06 15.68
CA ASP A 437 -17.01 -3.25 15.83
C ASP A 437 -18.48 -2.80 15.71
N VAL A 438 -19.17 -3.28 14.70
CA VAL A 438 -20.60 -2.94 14.45
C VAL A 438 -21.53 -3.34 15.58
N LYS A 439 -21.13 -4.31 16.42
CA LYS A 439 -21.89 -4.79 17.59
C LYS A 439 -21.57 -4.01 18.87
N LYS A 440 -20.49 -3.26 18.89
CA LYS A 440 -20.03 -2.49 20.06
C LYS A 440 -19.35 -1.21 19.58
N LYS A 441 -20.13 -0.25 19.08
CA LYS A 441 -19.67 1.05 18.56
C LYS A 441 -19.43 2.02 19.72
N VAL A 442 -18.31 1.88 20.41
CA VAL A 442 -18.03 2.66 21.62
C VAL A 442 -16.74 3.47 21.50
N VAL A 443 -16.73 4.63 22.16
CA VAL A 443 -15.51 5.35 22.52
C VAL A 443 -15.18 4.98 23.96
N MET A 444 -14.05 4.36 24.18
CA MET A 444 -13.50 4.10 25.51
C MET A 444 -12.73 5.32 26.01
N ARG A 445 -12.77 5.58 27.31
CA ARG A 445 -11.91 6.54 28.00
C ARG A 445 -11.14 5.82 29.09
N TYR A 446 -9.84 6.02 29.11
CA TYR A 446 -8.91 5.52 30.12
C TYR A 446 -8.25 6.70 30.82
N GLU A 447 -7.97 6.57 32.11
CA GLU A 447 -7.09 7.49 32.80
C GLU A 447 -5.64 7.16 32.42
N ALA A 448 -4.91 8.18 31.95
CA ALA A 448 -3.51 8.05 31.56
C ALA A 448 -2.59 8.39 32.73
N ASN A 449 -1.92 7.39 33.27
CA ASN A 449 -1.03 7.53 34.41
C ASN A 449 0.31 8.17 34.00
N THR A 450 1.00 8.77 34.95
CA THR A 450 2.31 9.41 34.72
C THR A 450 3.41 8.42 34.34
N ASP A 451 3.26 7.14 34.69
CA ASP A 451 4.20 6.06 34.35
C ASP A 451 3.95 5.44 32.95
N GLY A 452 3.00 6.00 32.18
CA GLY A 452 2.63 5.55 30.83
C GLY A 452 1.68 4.36 30.81
N THR A 453 1.12 3.94 31.95
CA THR A 453 0.05 2.95 32.04
C THR A 453 -1.33 3.59 31.93
N LEU A 454 -2.36 2.75 31.74
CA LEU A 454 -3.77 3.16 31.73
C LEU A 454 -4.50 2.53 32.91
N SER A 455 -5.51 3.22 33.43
CA SER A 455 -6.41 2.74 34.47
C SER A 455 -7.84 3.19 34.20
N ASN A 456 -8.79 2.66 34.96
CA ASN A 456 -10.18 3.09 35.01
C ASN A 456 -10.85 3.18 33.60
N GLY A 457 -10.63 2.16 32.72
CA GLY A 457 -11.25 2.10 31.41
C GLY A 457 -12.78 2.02 31.50
N THR A 458 -13.47 3.00 30.90
CA THR A 458 -14.93 3.09 30.87
C THR A 458 -15.42 3.42 29.48
N VAL A 459 -16.65 3.03 29.15
CA VAL A 459 -17.34 3.52 27.96
C VAL A 459 -17.66 5.00 28.19
N PHE A 460 -17.02 5.85 27.38
CA PHE A 460 -17.26 7.30 27.42
C PHE A 460 -18.49 7.67 26.60
N PHE A 461 -18.62 7.07 25.42
CA PHE A 461 -19.76 7.29 24.55
C PHE A 461 -20.13 6.02 23.79
N ASP A 462 -21.44 5.71 23.70
CA ASP A 462 -21.95 4.51 23.04
C ASP A 462 -22.84 4.88 21.84
N MET A 463 -22.40 4.51 20.64
CA MET A 463 -23.12 4.69 19.37
C MET A 463 -23.70 3.37 18.85
N THR A 464 -23.74 2.30 19.65
CA THR A 464 -24.16 0.97 19.18
C THR A 464 -25.57 0.97 18.61
N SER A 465 -26.46 1.79 19.19
CA SER A 465 -27.86 1.94 18.71
C SER A 465 -28.00 2.95 17.55
N ALA A 466 -26.93 3.65 17.17
CA ALA A 466 -27.02 4.61 16.08
C ALA A 466 -27.28 3.87 14.75
N PRO A 467 -28.18 4.40 13.89
CA PRO A 467 -28.48 3.81 12.60
C PRO A 467 -27.24 3.89 11.67
N GLY A 468 -27.05 2.84 10.86
CA GLY A 468 -25.92 2.69 9.94
C GLY A 468 -25.07 1.48 10.31
N GLU A 469 -24.45 0.90 9.29
CA GLU A 469 -23.60 -0.28 9.46
C GLU A 469 -22.15 0.09 9.83
N GLU A 470 -21.79 1.38 9.70
CA GLU A 470 -20.45 1.85 9.96
C GLU A 470 -20.09 1.69 11.44
N ALA A 471 -18.90 1.19 11.69
CA ALA A 471 -18.28 1.17 13.01
C ALA A 471 -17.55 2.49 13.30
N LEU A 472 -16.92 2.62 14.48
CA LEU A 472 -16.17 3.82 14.80
C LEU A 472 -14.74 3.70 14.30
N ASP A 473 -14.28 4.72 13.57
CA ASP A 473 -12.96 4.79 12.96
C ASP A 473 -12.07 5.82 13.67
N GLY A 474 -11.37 6.67 12.96
CA GLY A 474 -10.48 7.69 13.51
C GLY A 474 -11.16 8.67 14.48
N LEU A 475 -10.36 9.21 15.37
CA LEU A 475 -10.81 10.16 16.39
C LEU A 475 -9.73 11.22 16.63
N LYS A 476 -10.14 12.48 16.80
CA LYS A 476 -9.25 13.57 17.23
C LYS A 476 -9.98 14.47 18.24
N VAL A 477 -9.21 15.31 18.95
CA VAL A 477 -9.71 16.18 20.02
C VAL A 477 -9.30 17.62 19.75
N ASP A 478 -10.19 18.60 20.03
CA ASP A 478 -9.86 20.01 19.94
C ASP A 478 -9.28 20.56 21.27
N GLN A 479 -8.84 21.81 21.26
CA GLN A 479 -8.22 22.44 22.42
C GLN A 479 -9.17 22.67 23.61
N GLN A 480 -10.49 22.55 23.39
CA GLN A 480 -11.51 22.61 24.45
C GLN A 480 -11.94 21.23 24.95
N GLY A 481 -11.38 20.16 24.35
CA GLY A 481 -11.66 18.78 24.76
C GLY A 481 -12.84 18.15 24.04
N ASN A 482 -13.43 18.80 23.02
CA ASN A 482 -14.46 18.16 22.23
C ASN A 482 -13.84 17.06 21.35
N LEU A 483 -14.51 15.91 21.29
CA LEU A 483 -14.09 14.77 20.48
C LEU A 483 -14.76 14.84 19.10
N TYR A 484 -13.99 14.57 18.09
CA TYR A 484 -14.42 14.39 16.69
C TYR A 484 -14.22 12.94 16.32
N VAL A 485 -15.31 12.21 16.12
CA VAL A 485 -15.30 10.75 15.95
C VAL A 485 -15.93 10.41 14.61
N SER A 486 -15.20 9.68 13.77
CA SER A 486 -15.76 9.06 12.57
C SER A 486 -16.69 7.92 12.99
N GLY A 487 -17.95 8.02 12.62
CA GLY A 487 -18.97 7.08 13.07
C GLY A 487 -20.17 7.01 12.13
N PRO A 488 -21.24 6.33 12.54
CA PRO A 488 -22.42 6.13 11.71
C PRO A 488 -22.98 7.42 11.13
N GLY A 489 -23.00 7.49 9.79
CA GLY A 489 -23.57 8.59 9.04
C GLY A 489 -22.76 9.89 9.02
N GLY A 490 -21.54 9.96 9.59
CA GLY A 490 -20.71 11.16 9.48
C GLY A 490 -19.71 11.36 10.62
N LEU A 491 -19.29 12.61 10.79
CA LEU A 491 -18.36 13.04 11.84
C LEU A 491 -19.15 13.52 13.05
N TRP A 492 -19.09 12.77 14.14
CA TRP A 492 -19.74 13.09 15.40
C TRP A 492 -18.90 14.04 16.24
N ILE A 493 -19.54 15.04 16.82
CA ILE A 493 -18.91 15.99 17.75
C ILE A 493 -19.52 15.76 19.14
N ILE A 494 -18.66 15.41 20.10
CA ILE A 494 -19.03 15.03 21.45
C ILE A 494 -18.31 15.95 22.43
N SER A 495 -19.05 16.51 23.40
CA SER A 495 -18.44 17.37 24.42
C SER A 495 -17.51 16.59 25.36
N PRO A 496 -16.65 17.26 26.14
CA PRO A 496 -15.81 16.62 27.16
C PRO A 496 -16.62 15.87 28.23
N GLU A 497 -17.89 16.25 28.44
CA GLU A 497 -18.82 15.62 29.39
C GLU A 497 -19.54 14.40 28.80
N GLY A 498 -19.38 14.13 27.49
CA GLY A 498 -20.03 13.02 26.82
C GLY A 498 -21.39 13.36 26.21
N THR A 499 -21.69 14.63 25.94
CA THR A 499 -22.91 15.05 25.24
C THR A 499 -22.67 15.04 23.73
N HIS A 500 -23.56 14.40 22.95
CA HIS A 500 -23.57 14.50 21.49
C HIS A 500 -24.05 15.87 21.06
N LEU A 501 -23.15 16.74 20.65
CA LEU A 501 -23.46 18.10 20.22
C LEU A 501 -24.06 18.13 18.82
N GLY A 502 -23.64 17.24 17.93
CA GLY A 502 -24.15 17.14 16.57
C GLY A 502 -23.26 16.33 15.65
N THR A 503 -23.68 16.21 14.39
CA THR A 503 -22.97 15.42 13.37
C THR A 503 -22.79 16.23 12.09
N ILE A 504 -21.58 16.27 11.56
CA ILE A 504 -21.27 16.83 10.24
C ILE A 504 -21.35 15.70 9.22
N LYS A 505 -22.28 15.82 8.26
CA LYS A 505 -22.47 14.85 7.17
C LYS A 505 -21.94 15.45 5.87
N GLY A 506 -20.92 14.84 5.33
CA GLY A 506 -20.34 15.15 4.03
C GLY A 506 -20.88 14.24 2.92
N PRO A 507 -20.38 14.40 1.69
CA PRO A 507 -20.77 13.56 0.56
C PRO A 507 -20.17 12.14 0.63
N LYS A 508 -19.20 11.93 1.52
CA LYS A 508 -18.53 10.66 1.82
C LYS A 508 -18.31 10.54 3.31
N LEU A 509 -18.29 9.28 3.78
CA LEU A 509 -18.03 9.00 5.18
C LEU A 509 -16.54 9.26 5.51
N PRO A 510 -16.25 10.07 6.54
CA PRO A 510 -14.89 10.24 7.00
C PRO A 510 -14.39 8.95 7.66
N HIS A 511 -13.14 8.61 7.43
CA HIS A 511 -12.44 7.55 8.17
C HIS A 511 -11.58 8.14 9.27
N ASN A 512 -10.78 9.16 8.94
CA ASN A 512 -9.93 9.83 9.89
C ASN A 512 -9.82 11.34 9.58
N MET A 513 -9.15 12.09 10.43
CA MET A 513 -9.01 13.53 10.30
C MET A 513 -7.73 14.05 10.91
N ALA A 514 -7.30 15.24 10.47
CA ALA A 514 -6.19 15.97 11.06
C ALA A 514 -6.44 17.48 11.05
N TRP A 515 -6.07 18.13 12.12
CA TRP A 515 -6.06 19.58 12.21
C TRP A 515 -4.86 20.16 11.44
N GLY A 516 -5.10 21.09 10.55
CA GLY A 516 -4.07 21.72 9.72
C GLY A 516 -4.17 23.22 9.64
N ASP A 517 -3.44 23.77 8.70
CA ASP A 517 -3.15 25.18 8.48
C ASP A 517 -2.44 25.84 9.68
N GLU A 518 -2.05 27.12 9.54
CA GLU A 518 -1.26 27.81 10.55
C GLU A 518 -2.01 27.94 11.88
N ASP A 519 -3.28 28.29 11.83
CA ASP A 519 -4.12 28.53 13.01
C ASP A 519 -4.74 27.25 13.62
N GLY A 520 -4.59 26.09 12.99
CA GLY A 520 -5.13 24.81 13.46
C GLY A 520 -6.63 24.68 13.43
N LYS A 521 -7.33 25.53 12.68
CA LYS A 521 -8.80 25.53 12.59
C LYS A 521 -9.35 24.82 11.36
N THR A 522 -8.50 24.44 10.44
CA THR A 522 -8.90 23.62 9.29
C THR A 522 -8.81 22.15 9.65
N LEU A 523 -9.93 21.46 9.59
CA LEU A 523 -10.00 20.01 9.74
C LEU A 523 -9.96 19.37 8.35
N TYR A 524 -8.88 18.64 8.06
CA TYR A 524 -8.76 17.81 6.87
C TYR A 524 -9.37 16.44 7.17
N LEU A 525 -10.16 15.92 6.22
CA LEU A 525 -10.88 14.67 6.36
C LEU A 525 -10.44 13.71 5.26
N THR A 526 -9.93 12.56 5.66
CA THR A 526 -9.80 11.40 4.78
C THR A 526 -11.15 10.68 4.78
N ALA A 527 -11.79 10.61 3.60
CA ALA A 527 -13.15 10.11 3.50
C ALA A 527 -13.29 9.20 2.27
N GLU A 528 -13.40 7.91 2.51
CA GLU A 528 -13.41 6.86 1.48
C GLU A 528 -12.25 7.04 0.46
N SER A 529 -12.55 7.50 -0.75
CA SER A 529 -11.59 7.65 -1.85
C SER A 529 -11.25 9.11 -2.17
N ALA A 530 -11.41 10.03 -1.19
CA ALA A 530 -11.22 11.46 -1.42
C ALA A 530 -10.73 12.19 -0.16
N LEU A 531 -10.10 13.33 -0.39
CA LEU A 531 -9.65 14.25 0.63
C LEU A 531 -10.56 15.48 0.65
N TYR A 532 -10.99 15.87 1.85
CA TYR A 532 -11.82 17.06 2.06
C TYR A 532 -11.21 17.96 3.14
N ARG A 533 -11.73 19.19 3.25
CA ARG A 533 -11.48 20.07 4.39
C ARG A 533 -12.72 20.85 4.77
N ILE A 534 -12.83 21.13 6.05
CA ILE A 534 -13.82 22.03 6.64
C ILE A 534 -13.13 22.96 7.61
N ARG A 535 -13.58 24.21 7.69
CA ARG A 535 -13.08 25.16 8.65
C ARG A 535 -14.00 25.24 9.85
N LEU A 536 -13.43 25.14 11.04
CA LEU A 536 -14.13 25.17 12.32
C LEU A 536 -13.65 26.36 13.18
N ASN A 537 -14.39 26.69 14.25
CA ASN A 537 -14.10 27.84 15.08
C ASN A 537 -13.00 27.55 16.14
N ILE A 538 -12.92 26.31 16.62
CA ILE A 538 -12.00 25.89 17.67
C ILE A 538 -10.80 25.18 17.02
N PRO A 539 -9.57 25.57 17.36
CA PRO A 539 -8.39 24.86 16.86
C PRO A 539 -8.25 23.47 17.52
N GLY A 540 -7.74 22.51 16.75
CA GLY A 540 -7.48 21.18 17.27
C GLY A 540 -6.14 21.05 18.00
N ILE A 541 -5.98 19.91 18.68
CA ILE A 541 -4.69 19.45 19.18
C ILE A 541 -3.89 18.91 17.99
N ARG A 542 -2.67 19.35 17.86
CA ARG A 542 -1.75 18.93 16.80
C ARG A 542 -0.44 18.44 17.42
N PRO A 543 0.19 17.37 16.88
CA PRO A 543 1.49 16.90 17.35
C PRO A 543 2.60 17.94 17.11
#